data_860d9965a7d3b9f5bde1a73976dd7032
#
_entry.id   860d9965a7d3b9f5bde1a73976dd7032
#
_cell.length_a   1.000
_cell.length_b   1.000
_cell.length_c   1.000
_cell.angle_alpha   90.00
_cell.angle_beta   90.00
_cell.angle_gamma   90.00
#
_symmetry.space_group_name_H-M   'P 1'
#
loop_
_entity.id
_entity.type
_entity.pdbx_description
1 polymer ?
#
loop_
_entity_poly.entity_id
_entity_poly.type
_entity_poly.pdbx_seq_one_letter_code
_entity_poly.pdbx_strand_id
1 'polypeptide(L)'
;MTSSMRPVLVIGMIVLSVATFSGVSEWRAAHAKEIIPWRDDLAAAQAESRQTGRPIFAYFTASWCPPCQKMKSTTWADNTVKEAMQKFVPVKIDVDSQPEPTARYQVRAMPTYLILSDSGQEQRRREGLMLPEDMVRWLEK
;
A
#
# COMPACT_ATOMS: atom_id res chain seq x y z
N MET A 1 -40.22 43.14 -18.73
CA MET A 1 -38.91 42.79 -19.38
C MET A 1 -38.24 41.69 -18.55
N THR A 2 -38.54 40.46 -18.85
CA THR A 2 -37.97 39.28 -18.17
C THR A 2 -36.72 38.84 -18.90
N SER A 3 -35.57 39.09 -18.28
CA SER A 3 -34.27 38.69 -18.80
C SER A 3 -34.12 37.16 -18.69
N SER A 4 -34.26 36.49 -19.84
CA SER A 4 -33.99 35.08 -19.99
C SER A 4 -32.49 34.84 -19.80
N MET A 5 -32.07 34.45 -18.62
CA MET A 5 -30.70 33.95 -18.35
C MET A 5 -30.49 32.67 -19.16
N ARG A 6 -29.59 32.73 -20.12
CA ARG A 6 -29.30 31.65 -21.07
C ARG A 6 -28.79 30.41 -20.35
N PRO A 7 -29.40 29.22 -20.51
CA PRO A 7 -29.00 27.96 -19.83
C PRO A 7 -27.60 27.52 -20.21
N VAL A 8 -27.04 28.03 -21.28
CA VAL A 8 -25.67 27.69 -21.77
C VAL A 8 -24.57 28.09 -20.79
N LEU A 9 -24.71 29.21 -20.07
CA LEU A 9 -23.70 29.67 -19.10
C LEU A 9 -23.67 28.80 -17.84
N VAL A 10 -24.78 28.25 -17.39
CA VAL A 10 -24.86 27.39 -16.21
C VAL A 10 -24.26 26.03 -16.51
N ILE A 11 -24.51 25.46 -17.68
CA ILE A 11 -23.95 24.17 -18.11
C ILE A 11 -22.42 24.27 -18.26
N GLY A 12 -21.92 25.38 -18.82
CA GLY A 12 -20.46 25.61 -18.95
C GLY A 12 -19.74 25.68 -17.60
N MET A 13 -20.33 26.32 -16.59
CA MET A 13 -19.73 26.38 -15.25
C MET A 13 -19.75 25.03 -14.52
N ILE A 14 -20.78 24.22 -14.70
CA ILE A 14 -20.86 22.88 -14.08
C ILE A 14 -19.83 21.95 -14.71
N VAL A 15 -19.67 21.95 -16.01
CA VAL A 15 -18.69 21.12 -16.72
C VAL A 15 -17.25 21.51 -16.32
N LEU A 16 -16.94 22.81 -16.19
CA LEU A 16 -15.61 23.26 -15.76
C LEU A 16 -15.30 22.84 -14.30
N SER A 17 -16.28 22.92 -13.41
CA SER A 17 -16.10 22.54 -12.00
C SER A 17 -15.89 21.03 -11.82
N VAL A 18 -16.56 20.19 -12.61
CA VAL A 18 -16.38 18.73 -12.56
C VAL A 18 -15.01 18.32 -13.10
N ALA A 19 -14.56 18.92 -14.20
CA ALA A 19 -13.25 18.63 -14.79
C ALA A 19 -12.08 19.00 -13.85
N THR A 20 -12.17 20.15 -13.16
CA THR A 20 -11.14 20.57 -12.20
C THR A 20 -11.09 19.70 -10.94
N PHE A 21 -12.26 19.23 -10.47
CA PHE A 21 -12.33 18.35 -9.32
C PHE A 21 -11.72 16.97 -9.60
N SER A 22 -11.97 16.39 -10.78
CA SER A 22 -11.40 15.10 -11.18
C SER A 22 -9.86 15.17 -11.30
N GLY A 23 -9.33 16.22 -11.92
CA GLY A 23 -7.87 16.38 -12.09
C GLY A 23 -7.10 16.53 -10.77
N VAL A 24 -7.67 17.19 -9.76
CA VAL A 24 -7.04 17.35 -8.44
C VAL A 24 -6.98 16.02 -7.68
N SER A 25 -8.03 15.19 -7.79
CA SER A 25 -8.04 13.87 -7.12
C SER A 25 -7.03 12.92 -7.73
N GLU A 26 -6.89 12.89 -9.05
CA GLU A 26 -5.90 12.07 -9.76
C GLU A 26 -4.46 12.52 -9.48
N TRP A 27 -4.23 13.84 -9.46
CA TRP A 27 -2.91 14.40 -9.11
C TRP A 27 -2.50 14.03 -7.67
N ARG A 28 -3.42 14.12 -6.69
CA ARG A 28 -3.18 13.74 -5.30
C ARG A 28 -2.85 12.25 -5.18
N ALA A 29 -3.59 11.39 -5.87
CA ALA A 29 -3.33 9.95 -5.87
C ALA A 29 -1.95 9.62 -6.48
N ALA A 30 -1.56 10.28 -7.55
CA ALA A 30 -0.26 10.08 -8.20
C ALA A 30 0.93 10.54 -7.33
N HIS A 31 0.72 11.50 -6.42
CA HIS A 31 1.75 12.07 -5.55
C HIS A 31 1.59 11.64 -4.07
N ALA A 32 0.67 10.72 -3.78
CA ALA A 32 0.50 10.18 -2.43
C ALA A 32 1.79 9.47 -1.99
N LYS A 33 2.28 9.86 -0.82
CA LYS A 33 3.49 9.30 -0.24
C LYS A 33 3.13 8.12 0.66
N GLU A 34 3.91 7.07 0.56
CA GLU A 34 3.87 5.92 1.47
C GLU A 34 3.98 6.36 2.95
N ILE A 35 3.09 5.90 3.79
CA ILE A 35 2.97 6.30 5.20
C ILE A 35 3.16 5.15 6.19
N ILE A 36 3.44 3.93 5.71
CA ILE A 36 3.73 2.77 6.56
C ILE A 36 5.17 2.92 7.11
N PRO A 37 5.40 2.74 8.42
CA PRO A 37 6.73 2.85 9.02
C PRO A 37 7.54 1.56 8.84
N TRP A 38 7.95 1.29 7.60
CA TRP A 38 8.69 0.10 7.23
C TRP A 38 10.04 -0.01 7.96
N ARG A 39 10.39 -1.24 8.39
CA ARG A 39 11.76 -1.64 8.63
C ARG A 39 12.35 -2.13 7.31
N ASP A 40 13.64 -2.05 7.18
CA ASP A 40 14.41 -2.50 6.01
C ASP A 40 15.26 -3.74 6.30
N ASP A 41 15.23 -4.25 7.53
CA ASP A 41 15.96 -5.42 7.99
C ASP A 41 15.02 -6.42 8.66
N LEU A 42 15.00 -7.66 8.12
CA LEU A 42 14.14 -8.73 8.63
C LEU A 42 14.58 -9.21 10.02
N ALA A 43 15.90 -9.25 10.31
CA ALA A 43 16.39 -9.67 11.62
C ALA A 43 16.01 -8.65 12.71
N ALA A 44 16.07 -7.36 12.39
CA ALA A 44 15.59 -6.30 13.30
C ALA A 44 14.07 -6.42 13.53
N ALA A 45 13.29 -6.69 12.48
CA ALA A 45 11.85 -6.91 12.60
C ALA A 45 11.53 -8.16 13.46
N GLN A 46 12.30 -9.23 13.33
CA GLN A 46 12.17 -10.42 14.19
C GLN A 46 12.49 -10.12 15.66
N ALA A 47 13.55 -9.35 15.91
CA ALA A 47 13.90 -8.94 17.26
C ALA A 47 12.78 -8.11 17.91
N GLU A 48 12.22 -7.15 17.18
CA GLU A 48 11.07 -6.35 17.62
C GLU A 48 9.83 -7.21 17.85
N SER A 49 9.55 -8.16 16.95
CA SER A 49 8.43 -9.10 17.06
C SER A 49 8.50 -9.90 18.36
N ARG A 50 9.68 -10.44 18.69
CA ARG A 50 9.89 -11.15 19.96
C ARG A 50 9.68 -10.28 21.20
N GLN A 51 10.05 -9.00 21.13
CA GLN A 51 9.89 -8.07 22.26
C GLN A 51 8.44 -7.61 22.44
N THR A 52 7.70 -7.44 21.35
CA THR A 52 6.35 -6.85 21.35
C THR A 52 5.23 -7.88 21.27
N GLY A 53 5.53 -9.12 20.90
CA GLY A 53 4.54 -10.17 20.62
C GLY A 53 3.75 -9.96 19.32
N ARG A 54 4.08 -8.92 18.54
CA ARG A 54 3.40 -8.64 17.28
C ARG A 54 3.98 -9.49 16.14
N PRO A 55 3.14 -10.14 15.32
CA PRO A 55 3.64 -10.87 14.13
C PRO A 55 4.27 -9.91 13.14
N ILE A 56 5.13 -10.45 12.27
CA ILE A 56 5.82 -9.68 11.23
C ILE A 56 4.96 -9.65 9.98
N PHE A 57 4.81 -8.47 9.39
CA PHE A 57 4.29 -8.31 8.03
C PHE A 57 5.47 -8.04 7.10
N ALA A 58 5.85 -9.04 6.30
CA ALA A 58 6.94 -8.92 5.32
C ALA A 58 6.36 -8.62 3.93
N TYR A 59 6.79 -7.50 3.34
CA TYR A 59 6.43 -7.05 2.00
C TYR A 59 7.63 -7.15 1.08
N PHE A 60 7.55 -8.06 0.11
CA PHE A 60 8.56 -8.24 -0.94
C PHE A 60 8.20 -7.39 -2.15
N THR A 61 9.14 -6.58 -2.58
CA THR A 61 8.97 -5.58 -3.64
C THR A 61 10.21 -5.45 -4.51
N ALA A 62 10.08 -4.72 -5.63
CA ALA A 62 11.19 -4.30 -6.47
C ALA A 62 10.90 -2.93 -7.09
N SER A 63 11.95 -2.17 -7.40
CA SER A 63 11.84 -0.84 -8.00
C SER A 63 11.22 -0.87 -9.42
N TRP A 64 11.46 -1.94 -10.17
CA TRP A 64 10.97 -2.17 -11.53
C TRP A 64 9.58 -2.81 -11.60
N CYS A 65 8.93 -3.10 -10.48
CA CYS A 65 7.65 -3.80 -10.40
C CYS A 65 6.47 -2.82 -10.50
N PRO A 66 5.69 -2.76 -11.61
CA PRO A 66 4.61 -1.79 -11.77
C PRO A 66 3.50 -1.90 -10.73
N PRO A 67 2.99 -3.10 -10.35
CA PRO A 67 2.00 -3.22 -9.30
C PRO A 67 2.53 -2.77 -7.93
N CYS A 68 3.82 -2.94 -7.64
CA CYS A 68 4.45 -2.44 -6.41
C CYS A 68 4.46 -0.90 -6.38
N GLN A 69 4.77 -0.25 -7.51
CA GLN A 69 4.72 1.21 -7.63
C GLN A 69 3.29 1.74 -7.46
N LYS A 70 2.30 1.02 -8.01
CA LYS A 70 0.89 1.36 -7.82
C LYS A 70 0.52 1.34 -6.33
N MET A 71 0.91 0.31 -5.60
CA MET A 71 0.62 0.18 -4.17
C MET A 71 1.28 1.26 -3.33
N LYS A 72 2.46 1.72 -3.72
CA LYS A 72 3.17 2.80 -3.03
C LYS A 72 2.34 4.08 -2.93
N SER A 73 1.59 4.41 -4.00
CA SER A 73 0.75 5.61 -4.06
C SER A 73 -0.72 5.37 -3.68
N THR A 74 -1.13 4.14 -3.45
CA THR A 74 -2.50 3.77 -3.09
C THR A 74 -2.54 3.10 -1.72
N THR A 75 -2.26 1.81 -1.67
CA THR A 75 -2.41 0.96 -0.48
C THR A 75 -1.50 1.40 0.67
N TRP A 76 -0.23 1.71 0.38
CA TRP A 76 0.73 2.16 1.40
C TRP A 76 0.62 3.64 1.78
N ALA A 77 -0.23 4.39 1.09
CA ALA A 77 -0.58 5.76 1.38
C ALA A 77 -1.94 5.90 2.08
N ASP A 78 -2.62 4.79 2.38
CA ASP A 78 -3.95 4.76 2.95
C ASP A 78 -3.92 4.67 4.47
N ASN A 79 -4.70 5.51 5.16
CA ASN A 79 -4.73 5.57 6.61
C ASN A 79 -5.37 4.34 7.25
N THR A 80 -6.38 3.73 6.61
CA THR A 80 -7.03 2.53 7.15
C THR A 80 -6.08 1.33 7.11
N VAL A 81 -5.26 1.23 6.07
CA VAL A 81 -4.18 0.24 5.99
C VAL A 81 -3.12 0.49 7.06
N LYS A 82 -2.72 1.75 7.27
CA LYS A 82 -1.77 2.13 8.33
C LYS A 82 -2.29 1.73 9.72
N GLU A 83 -3.57 1.94 10.00
CA GLU A 83 -4.20 1.55 11.27
C GLU A 83 -4.22 0.03 11.44
N ALA A 84 -4.64 -0.73 10.41
CA ALA A 84 -4.63 -2.18 10.45
C ALA A 84 -3.22 -2.77 10.63
N MET A 85 -2.20 -2.10 10.07
CA MET A 85 -0.78 -2.48 10.19
C MET A 85 -0.21 -2.33 11.60
N GLN A 86 -0.82 -1.56 12.50
CA GLN A 86 -0.32 -1.37 13.87
C GLN A 86 -0.22 -2.67 14.67
N LYS A 87 -0.99 -3.68 14.29
CA LYS A 87 -0.95 -5.03 14.90
C LYS A 87 0.28 -5.84 14.50
N PHE A 88 1.07 -5.35 13.55
CA PHE A 88 2.21 -6.05 12.97
C PHE A 88 3.50 -5.26 13.15
N VAL A 89 4.63 -5.92 12.93
CA VAL A 89 5.94 -5.30 12.69
C VAL A 89 6.15 -5.30 11.18
N PRO A 90 5.97 -4.15 10.49
CA PRO A 90 6.09 -4.11 9.03
C PRO A 90 7.56 -4.05 8.60
N VAL A 91 7.96 -4.94 7.70
CA VAL A 91 9.28 -4.93 7.06
C VAL A 91 9.12 -4.96 5.55
N LYS A 92 9.89 -4.12 4.86
CA LYS A 92 9.93 -4.06 3.39
C LYS A 92 11.24 -4.63 2.88
N ILE A 93 11.15 -5.61 2.02
CA ILE A 93 12.26 -6.39 1.48
C ILE A 93 12.32 -6.12 -0.02
N ASP A 94 13.36 -5.42 -0.46
CA ASP A 94 13.67 -5.27 -1.87
C ASP A 94 14.41 -6.53 -2.35
N VAL A 95 13.80 -7.25 -3.30
CA VAL A 95 14.31 -8.56 -3.73
C VAL A 95 15.65 -8.49 -4.44
N ASP A 96 16.00 -7.35 -5.03
CA ASP A 96 17.27 -7.16 -5.73
C ASP A 96 18.42 -6.91 -4.74
N SER A 97 18.16 -6.19 -3.65
CA SER A 97 19.16 -5.88 -2.63
C SER A 97 19.21 -6.90 -1.49
N GLN A 98 18.14 -7.69 -1.30
CA GLN A 98 18.01 -8.67 -0.21
C GLN A 98 17.70 -10.08 -0.75
N PRO A 99 18.66 -10.74 -1.43
CA PRO A 99 18.43 -12.05 -2.06
C PRO A 99 18.26 -13.20 -1.04
N GLU A 100 18.84 -13.08 0.17
CA GLU A 100 18.75 -14.15 1.18
C GLU A 100 17.30 -14.37 1.63
N PRO A 101 16.57 -13.38 2.18
CA PRO A 101 15.16 -13.58 2.57
C PRO A 101 14.28 -13.91 1.37
N THR A 102 14.58 -13.39 0.18
CA THR A 102 13.85 -13.68 -1.05
C THR A 102 13.92 -15.17 -1.40
N ALA A 103 15.13 -15.76 -1.33
CA ALA A 103 15.35 -17.18 -1.57
C ALA A 103 14.77 -18.05 -0.45
N ARG A 104 14.98 -17.66 0.82
CA ARG A 104 14.49 -18.37 2.01
C ARG A 104 12.98 -18.60 1.97
N TYR A 105 12.21 -17.54 1.60
CA TYR A 105 10.75 -17.64 1.49
C TYR A 105 10.28 -17.98 0.08
N GLN A 106 11.17 -18.36 -0.83
CA GLN A 106 10.87 -18.79 -2.20
C GLN A 106 9.96 -17.78 -2.95
N VAL A 107 10.22 -16.48 -2.77
CA VAL A 107 9.47 -15.44 -3.45
C VAL A 107 9.82 -15.40 -4.92
N ARG A 108 8.83 -15.59 -5.80
CA ARG A 108 9.02 -15.67 -7.27
C ARG A 108 8.22 -14.60 -8.02
N ALA A 109 7.30 -13.93 -7.35
CA ALA A 109 6.47 -12.89 -7.91
C ALA A 109 6.41 -11.68 -6.97
N MET A 110 6.29 -10.48 -7.50
CA MET A 110 6.11 -9.26 -6.74
C MET A 110 4.84 -8.51 -7.19
N PRO A 111 4.12 -7.91 -6.26
CA PRO A 111 4.34 -7.92 -4.82
C PRO A 111 3.95 -9.26 -4.17
N THR A 112 4.69 -9.68 -3.13
CA THR A 112 4.34 -10.80 -2.23
C THR A 112 4.32 -10.31 -0.80
N TYR A 113 3.35 -10.78 -0.02
CA TYR A 113 3.17 -10.45 1.38
C TYR A 113 3.16 -11.71 2.21
N LEU A 114 3.90 -11.72 3.32
CA LEU A 114 3.91 -12.81 4.29
C LEU A 114 3.54 -12.27 5.67
N ILE A 115 2.73 -13.04 6.40
CA ILE A 115 2.66 -12.91 7.85
C ILE A 115 3.58 -13.97 8.42
N LEU A 116 4.56 -13.54 9.22
CA LEU A 116 5.53 -14.43 9.85
C LEU A 116 5.36 -14.37 11.37
N SER A 117 5.66 -15.49 12.03
CA SER A 117 5.84 -15.51 13.48
C SER A 117 7.13 -14.75 13.88
N ASP A 118 7.33 -14.56 15.18
CA ASP A 118 8.56 -14.01 15.77
C ASP A 118 9.80 -14.88 15.49
N SER A 119 9.61 -16.18 15.25
CA SER A 119 10.68 -17.10 14.81
C SER A 119 10.93 -17.05 13.30
N GLY A 120 10.14 -16.28 12.54
CA GLY A 120 10.25 -16.17 11.09
C GLY A 120 9.57 -17.30 10.32
N GLN A 121 8.67 -18.06 10.96
CA GLN A 121 7.86 -19.05 10.27
C GLN A 121 6.73 -18.40 9.50
N GLU A 122 6.54 -18.78 8.25
CA GLU A 122 5.44 -18.33 7.42
C GLU A 122 4.10 -18.86 7.96
N GLN A 123 3.18 -17.96 8.26
CA GLN A 123 1.83 -18.27 8.73
C GLN A 123 0.79 -18.07 7.64
N ARG A 124 0.96 -17.01 6.84
CA ARG A 124 0.06 -16.68 5.71
C ARG A 124 0.84 -16.04 4.57
N ARG A 125 0.34 -16.24 3.36
CA ARG A 125 0.91 -15.66 2.12
C ARG A 125 -0.18 -15.07 1.23
N ARG A 126 0.16 -13.99 0.55
CA ARG A 126 -0.62 -13.42 -0.54
C ARG A 126 0.32 -12.83 -1.59
N GLU A 127 -0.07 -12.91 -2.85
CA GLU A 127 0.68 -12.38 -3.99
C GLU A 127 -0.20 -11.47 -4.84
N GLY A 128 0.41 -10.55 -5.57
CA GLY A 128 -0.23 -9.64 -6.51
C GLY A 128 -0.73 -8.34 -5.89
N LEU A 129 -1.21 -7.46 -6.76
CA LEU A 129 -1.75 -6.15 -6.37
C LEU A 129 -2.93 -6.32 -5.39
N MET A 130 -2.88 -5.58 -4.30
CA MET A 130 -4.00 -5.45 -3.36
C MET A 130 -4.36 -3.97 -3.18
N LEU A 131 -5.63 -3.64 -3.35
CA LEU A 131 -6.15 -2.31 -3.02
C LEU A 131 -6.34 -2.16 -1.50
N PRO A 132 -6.49 -0.94 -0.97
CA PRO A 132 -6.57 -0.70 0.47
C PRO A 132 -7.60 -1.59 1.19
N GLU A 133 -8.81 -1.69 0.68
CA GLU A 133 -9.89 -2.49 1.28
C GLU A 133 -9.56 -3.99 1.33
N ASP A 134 -8.93 -4.52 0.27
CA ASP A 134 -8.53 -5.92 0.22
C ASP A 134 -7.39 -6.22 1.20
N MET A 135 -6.44 -5.27 1.34
CA MET A 135 -5.34 -5.36 2.28
C MET A 135 -5.87 -5.38 3.72
N VAL A 136 -6.74 -4.44 4.09
CA VAL A 136 -7.34 -4.40 5.43
C VAL A 136 -8.07 -5.71 5.73
N ARG A 137 -8.92 -6.17 4.81
CA ARG A 137 -9.66 -7.44 4.95
C ARG A 137 -8.75 -8.65 5.09
N TRP A 138 -7.59 -8.65 4.45
CA TRP A 138 -6.61 -9.73 4.57
C TRP A 138 -5.83 -9.68 5.89
N LEU A 139 -5.54 -8.48 6.41
CA LEU A 139 -4.86 -8.29 7.69
C LEU A 139 -5.74 -8.65 8.91
N GLU A 140 -7.07 -8.58 8.78
CA GLU A 140 -8.02 -8.84 9.87
C GLU A 140 -8.38 -10.34 10.04
N LYS A 141 -7.97 -11.19 9.13
CA LYS A 141 -8.17 -12.64 9.19
C LYS A 141 -7.13 -13.33 10.06
#